data_582e07d19c2f29c243dacb623d081a0b
#
_entry.id   582e07d19c2f29c243dacb623d081a0b
#
_cell.length_a   1.000
_cell.length_b   1.000
_cell.length_c   1.000
_cell.angle_alpha   90.00
_cell.angle_beta   90.00
_cell.angle_gamma   90.00
#
_symmetry.space_group_name_H-M   'P 1'
#
loop_
_entity.id
_entity.type
_entity.pdbx_description
1 polymer ?
#
loop_
_entity_poly.entity_id
_entity_poly.type
_entity_poly.pdbx_seq_one_letter_code
_entity_poly.pdbx_strand_id
1 'polypeptide(L)'
;MKTSSETSASKGIRILQIIGIIAIALSIAVILNPGFGIEFLVFLLSLTLFVVGIERVSIAFLPYIRKSLTRISNIILGGLAIALAIIVITFPIFTIGFLVTLLAIGLIFIGSARIIHGALDEHTSKWSRIFLIAVGILSIGIAILVFANPVFGIFLLTFILAVNLLIIGIESIVHGALGKRNLAASSTSNTTNTTTTNSHG
;
A
#
# COMPACT_ATOMS: atom_id res chain seq x y z
N MET A 1 35.12 13.86 9.35
CA MET A 1 34.40 12.85 10.15
C MET A 1 32.93 12.89 9.71
N LYS A 2 32.42 11.89 8.96
CA LYS A 2 30.99 11.83 8.61
C LYS A 2 30.19 11.65 9.91
N THR A 3 29.24 12.52 10.16
CA THR A 3 28.40 12.43 11.37
C THR A 3 27.56 11.14 11.33
N SER A 4 27.29 10.55 12.48
CA SER A 4 26.49 9.31 12.59
C SER A 4 25.11 9.44 11.92
N SER A 5 24.55 10.64 11.86
CA SER A 5 23.29 10.96 11.19
C SER A 5 23.35 10.83 9.67
N GLU A 6 24.44 11.24 9.02
CA GLU A 6 24.62 11.10 7.57
C GLU A 6 24.75 9.63 7.15
N THR A 7 25.42 8.83 7.97
CA THR A 7 25.56 7.38 7.72
C THR A 7 24.21 6.66 7.83
N SER A 8 23.38 7.03 8.81
CA SER A 8 22.04 6.46 8.97
C SER A 8 21.10 6.87 7.83
N ALA A 9 21.12 8.13 7.41
CA ALA A 9 20.31 8.62 6.29
C ALA A 9 20.71 7.93 4.96
N SER A 10 22.00 7.77 4.69
CA SER A 10 22.51 7.06 3.52
C SER A 10 22.10 5.59 3.48
N LYS A 11 22.09 4.90 4.64
CA LYS A 11 21.57 3.52 4.75
C LYS A 11 20.08 3.44 4.44
N GLY A 12 19.26 4.35 5.00
CA GLY A 12 17.83 4.39 4.74
C GLY A 12 17.50 4.56 3.25
N ILE A 13 18.21 5.45 2.56
CA ILE A 13 18.03 5.70 1.14
C ILE A 13 18.37 4.46 0.28
N ARG A 14 19.46 3.74 0.61
CA ARG A 14 19.81 2.49 -0.07
C ARG A 14 18.76 1.41 0.12
N ILE A 15 18.21 1.28 1.31
CA ILE A 15 17.15 0.32 1.63
C ILE A 15 15.91 0.63 0.79
N LEU A 16 15.48 1.89 0.69
CA LEU A 16 14.35 2.28 -0.16
C LEU A 16 14.56 1.90 -1.62
N GLN A 17 15.76 2.14 -2.16
CA GLN A 17 16.09 1.80 -3.55
C GLN A 17 16.05 0.29 -3.80
N ILE A 18 16.57 -0.51 -2.85
CA ILE A 18 16.54 -1.97 -2.95
C ILE A 18 15.09 -2.48 -2.90
N ILE A 19 14.27 -1.95 -2.00
CA ILE A 19 12.84 -2.28 -1.90
C ILE A 19 12.12 -1.93 -3.21
N GLY A 20 12.41 -0.76 -3.80
CA GLY A 20 11.82 -0.35 -5.06
C GLY A 20 12.16 -1.29 -6.23
N ILE A 21 13.42 -1.71 -6.33
CA ILE A 21 13.86 -2.65 -7.36
C ILE A 21 13.19 -4.02 -7.19
N ILE A 22 13.12 -4.52 -5.95
CA ILE A 22 12.45 -5.78 -5.63
C ILE A 22 10.96 -5.69 -5.96
N ALA A 23 10.29 -4.59 -5.63
CA ALA A 23 8.86 -4.40 -5.91
C ALA A 23 8.58 -4.39 -7.43
N ILE A 24 9.44 -3.75 -8.24
CA ILE A 24 9.31 -3.78 -9.70
C ILE A 24 9.52 -5.19 -10.26
N ALA A 25 10.56 -5.89 -9.77
CA ALA A 25 10.83 -7.26 -10.19
C ALA A 25 9.64 -8.20 -9.86
N LEU A 26 9.06 -8.07 -8.66
CA LEU A 26 7.85 -8.80 -8.25
C LEU A 26 6.64 -8.44 -9.10
N SER A 27 6.45 -7.15 -9.43
CA SER A 27 5.38 -6.71 -10.34
C SER A 27 5.45 -7.43 -11.68
N ILE A 28 6.63 -7.49 -12.28
CA ILE A 28 6.86 -8.20 -13.54
C ILE A 28 6.59 -9.70 -13.39
N ALA A 29 7.05 -10.32 -12.32
CA ALA A 29 6.84 -11.74 -12.05
C ALA A 29 5.33 -12.06 -11.91
N VAL A 30 4.56 -11.21 -11.25
CA VAL A 30 3.11 -11.34 -11.07
C VAL A 30 2.36 -11.19 -12.40
N ILE A 31 2.80 -10.28 -13.29
CA ILE A 31 2.20 -10.10 -14.62
C ILE A 31 2.46 -11.34 -15.50
N LEU A 32 3.67 -11.90 -15.44
CA LEU A 32 4.05 -13.05 -16.24
C LEU A 32 3.39 -14.35 -15.76
N ASN A 33 3.11 -14.46 -14.49
CA ASN A 33 2.46 -15.63 -13.88
C ASN A 33 1.36 -15.22 -12.88
N PRO A 34 0.10 -15.11 -13.34
CA PRO A 34 -1.02 -14.74 -12.47
C PRO A 34 -1.26 -15.69 -11.30
N GLY A 35 -0.95 -16.99 -11.45
CA GLY A 35 -1.03 -17.97 -10.36
C GLY A 35 -0.08 -17.63 -9.22
N PHE A 36 1.17 -17.31 -9.52
CA PHE A 36 2.13 -16.82 -8.53
C PHE A 36 1.64 -15.54 -7.85
N GLY A 37 1.05 -14.61 -8.62
CA GLY A 37 0.53 -13.35 -8.08
C GLY A 37 -0.54 -13.55 -7.03
N ILE A 38 -1.41 -14.54 -7.19
CA ILE A 38 -2.48 -14.84 -6.24
C ILE A 38 -1.95 -15.50 -4.96
N GLU A 39 -1.04 -16.46 -5.09
CA GLU A 39 -0.39 -17.08 -3.94
C GLU A 39 0.40 -16.03 -3.13
N PHE A 40 1.10 -15.15 -3.81
CA PHE A 40 1.83 -14.05 -3.20
C PHE A 40 0.89 -13.05 -2.50
N LEU A 41 -0.28 -12.75 -3.09
CA LEU A 41 -1.29 -11.89 -2.47
C LEU A 41 -1.83 -12.50 -1.17
N VAL A 42 -2.16 -13.79 -1.17
CA VAL A 42 -2.64 -14.51 0.03
C VAL A 42 -1.56 -14.51 1.11
N PHE A 43 -0.31 -14.77 0.74
CA PHE A 43 0.83 -14.72 1.66
C PHE A 43 1.01 -13.32 2.27
N LEU A 44 0.99 -12.27 1.45
CA LEU A 44 1.11 -10.89 1.92
C LEU A 44 -0.06 -10.51 2.84
N LEU A 45 -1.28 -10.92 2.49
CA LEU A 45 -2.46 -10.66 3.31
C LEU A 45 -2.33 -11.33 4.69
N SER A 46 -1.95 -12.62 4.71
CA SER A 46 -1.73 -13.35 5.96
C SER A 46 -0.64 -12.69 6.81
N LEU A 47 0.50 -12.33 6.20
CA LEU A 47 1.61 -11.67 6.89
C LEU A 47 1.17 -10.32 7.47
N THR A 48 0.44 -9.52 6.68
CA THR A 48 -0.06 -8.21 7.10
C THR A 48 -1.03 -8.33 8.28
N LEU A 49 -1.99 -9.26 8.20
CA LEU A 49 -2.93 -9.52 9.30
C LEU A 49 -2.21 -9.99 10.57
N PHE A 50 -1.19 -10.83 10.42
CA PHE A 50 -0.41 -11.32 11.55
C PHE A 50 0.37 -10.18 12.24
N VAL A 51 1.05 -9.34 11.46
CA VAL A 51 1.81 -8.18 11.97
C VAL A 51 0.87 -7.18 12.64
N VAL A 52 -0.24 -6.83 12.00
CA VAL A 52 -1.26 -5.94 12.58
C VAL A 52 -1.86 -6.53 13.86
N GLY A 53 -2.08 -7.84 13.88
CA GLY A 53 -2.58 -8.53 15.07
C GLY A 53 -1.62 -8.41 16.25
N ILE A 54 -0.32 -8.66 16.02
CA ILE A 54 0.72 -8.49 17.05
C ILE A 54 0.81 -7.03 17.49
N GLU A 55 0.80 -6.08 16.56
CA GLU A 55 0.83 -4.66 16.87
C GLU A 55 -0.33 -4.26 17.79
N ARG A 56 -1.56 -4.65 17.47
CA ARG A 56 -2.76 -4.37 18.27
C ARG A 56 -2.68 -4.97 19.67
N VAL A 57 -2.24 -6.21 19.79
CA VAL A 57 -2.03 -6.86 21.08
C VAL A 57 -0.95 -6.13 21.87
N SER A 58 0.18 -5.79 21.23
CA SER A 58 1.28 -5.06 21.89
C SER A 58 0.84 -3.69 22.42
N ILE A 59 0.07 -2.95 21.63
CA ILE A 59 -0.50 -1.65 22.03
C ILE A 59 -1.37 -1.81 23.28
N ALA A 60 -2.15 -2.88 23.39
CA ALA A 60 -3.02 -3.11 24.53
C ALA A 60 -2.27 -3.28 25.89
N PHE A 61 -0.99 -3.68 25.83
CA PHE A 61 -0.14 -3.84 27.01
C PHE A 61 0.64 -2.55 27.38
N LEU A 62 0.60 -1.50 26.54
CA LEU A 62 1.28 -0.25 26.87
C LEU A 62 0.60 0.46 28.05
N PRO A 63 1.38 0.94 29.06
CA PRO A 63 0.85 1.61 30.25
C PRO A 63 0.17 2.95 29.94
N TYR A 64 0.38 3.50 28.76
CA TYR A 64 -0.20 4.77 28.30
C TYR A 64 -1.72 4.70 28.07
N ILE A 65 -2.29 3.51 27.81
CA ILE A 65 -3.73 3.37 27.55
C ILE A 65 -4.50 3.26 28.86
N ARG A 66 -4.97 4.39 29.36
CA ARG A 66 -5.78 4.48 30.59
C ARG A 66 -7.23 3.99 30.45
N LYS A 67 -7.78 3.97 29.23
CA LYS A 67 -9.19 3.55 29.01
C LYS A 67 -9.28 2.04 28.83
N SER A 68 -9.94 1.40 29.78
CA SER A 68 -10.19 -0.06 29.77
C SER A 68 -10.85 -0.56 28.48
N LEU A 69 -11.83 0.18 27.94
CA LEU A 69 -12.52 -0.16 26.68
C LEU A 69 -11.56 -0.22 25.48
N THR A 70 -10.65 0.74 25.35
CA THR A 70 -9.66 0.75 24.25
C THR A 70 -8.70 -0.43 24.36
N ARG A 71 -8.32 -0.81 25.57
CA ARG A 71 -7.44 -1.96 25.82
C ARG A 71 -8.12 -3.26 25.40
N ILE A 72 -9.35 -3.48 25.81
CA ILE A 72 -10.15 -4.67 25.48
C ILE A 72 -10.38 -4.74 23.96
N SER A 73 -10.77 -3.64 23.31
CA SER A 73 -10.94 -3.57 21.86
C SER A 73 -9.67 -3.96 21.10
N ASN A 74 -8.49 -3.49 21.54
CA ASN A 74 -7.23 -3.82 20.88
C ASN A 74 -6.85 -5.30 21.06
N ILE A 75 -7.14 -5.90 22.21
CA ILE A 75 -6.92 -7.34 22.44
C ILE A 75 -7.82 -8.18 21.54
N ILE A 76 -9.13 -7.84 21.50
CA ILE A 76 -10.11 -8.58 20.69
C ILE A 76 -9.76 -8.45 19.20
N LEU A 77 -9.53 -7.21 18.71
CA LEU A 77 -9.18 -6.96 17.30
C LEU A 77 -7.85 -7.59 16.91
N GLY A 78 -6.85 -7.54 17.80
CA GLY A 78 -5.56 -8.16 17.56
C GLY A 78 -5.64 -9.69 17.52
N GLY A 79 -6.36 -10.29 18.47
CA GLY A 79 -6.63 -11.74 18.49
C GLY A 79 -7.41 -12.20 17.25
N LEU A 80 -8.43 -11.44 16.85
CA LEU A 80 -9.21 -11.71 15.64
C LEU A 80 -8.32 -11.62 14.38
N ALA A 81 -7.45 -10.61 14.29
CA ALA A 81 -6.54 -10.46 13.16
C ALA A 81 -5.55 -11.63 13.06
N ILE A 82 -5.00 -12.10 14.18
CA ILE A 82 -4.12 -13.28 14.21
C ILE A 82 -4.89 -14.54 13.79
N ALA A 83 -6.09 -14.74 14.31
CA ALA A 83 -6.93 -15.89 13.92
C ALA A 83 -7.24 -15.86 12.41
N LEU A 84 -7.61 -14.69 11.87
CA LEU A 84 -7.82 -14.52 10.43
C LEU A 84 -6.54 -14.78 9.62
N ALA A 85 -5.37 -14.36 10.09
CA ALA A 85 -4.10 -14.64 9.41
C ALA A 85 -3.86 -16.16 9.26
N ILE A 86 -4.15 -16.93 10.29
CA ILE A 86 -4.03 -18.39 10.27
C ILE A 86 -5.05 -19.00 9.30
N ILE A 87 -6.30 -18.53 9.30
CA ILE A 87 -7.33 -18.99 8.36
C ILE A 87 -6.93 -18.72 6.93
N VAL A 88 -6.44 -17.53 6.65
CA VAL A 88 -6.03 -17.09 5.30
C VAL A 88 -4.95 -18.00 4.73
N ILE A 89 -3.91 -18.35 5.51
CA ILE A 89 -2.82 -19.20 5.02
C ILE A 89 -3.22 -20.67 4.96
N THR A 90 -4.14 -21.12 5.81
CA THR A 90 -4.60 -22.50 5.87
C THR A 90 -5.60 -22.84 4.76
N PHE A 91 -6.46 -21.88 4.41
CA PHE A 91 -7.52 -22.06 3.40
C PHE A 91 -7.39 -21.05 2.25
N PRO A 92 -6.33 -21.13 1.43
CA PRO A 92 -6.05 -20.11 0.40
C PRO A 92 -7.18 -20.02 -0.66
N ILE A 93 -7.76 -21.14 -1.08
CA ILE A 93 -8.85 -21.15 -2.08
C ILE A 93 -10.10 -20.42 -1.58
N PHE A 94 -10.48 -20.66 -0.32
CA PHE A 94 -11.57 -19.94 0.32
C PHE A 94 -11.28 -18.43 0.42
N THR A 95 -10.06 -18.09 0.81
CA THR A 95 -9.61 -16.71 0.93
C THR A 95 -9.67 -15.97 -0.41
N ILE A 96 -9.23 -16.61 -1.50
CA ILE A 96 -9.28 -16.04 -2.84
C ILE A 96 -10.73 -15.77 -3.26
N GLY A 97 -11.64 -16.74 -3.06
CA GLY A 97 -13.06 -16.57 -3.36
C GLY A 97 -13.70 -15.44 -2.54
N PHE A 98 -13.35 -15.33 -1.28
CA PHE A 98 -13.78 -14.24 -0.40
C PHE A 98 -13.26 -12.87 -0.86
N LEU A 99 -11.98 -12.78 -1.23
CA LEU A 99 -11.38 -11.53 -1.75
C LEU A 99 -12.02 -11.09 -3.06
N VAL A 100 -12.29 -12.02 -3.99
CA VAL A 100 -12.98 -11.73 -5.25
C VAL A 100 -14.39 -11.19 -4.98
N THR A 101 -15.10 -11.79 -4.03
CA THR A 101 -16.44 -11.33 -3.63
C THR A 101 -16.38 -9.92 -3.02
N LEU A 102 -15.43 -9.67 -2.12
CA LEU A 102 -15.22 -8.34 -1.54
C LEU A 102 -14.85 -7.30 -2.59
N LEU A 103 -14.01 -7.67 -3.57
CA LEU A 103 -13.67 -6.80 -4.69
C LEU A 103 -14.92 -6.42 -5.49
N ALA A 104 -15.77 -7.37 -5.84
CA ALA A 104 -17.00 -7.10 -6.59
C ALA A 104 -17.95 -6.17 -5.81
N ILE A 105 -18.17 -6.45 -4.52
CA ILE A 105 -18.97 -5.58 -3.65
C ILE A 105 -18.36 -4.17 -3.56
N GLY A 106 -17.05 -4.07 -3.36
CA GLY A 106 -16.33 -2.80 -3.32
C GLY A 106 -16.48 -2.00 -4.61
N LEU A 107 -16.39 -2.65 -5.78
CA LEU A 107 -16.59 -2.01 -7.09
C LEU A 107 -18.02 -1.48 -7.26
N ILE A 108 -19.05 -2.18 -6.74
CA ILE A 108 -20.43 -1.69 -6.75
C ILE A 108 -20.55 -0.43 -5.90
N PHE A 109 -20.01 -0.44 -4.67
CA PHE A 109 -20.05 0.74 -3.79
C PHE A 109 -19.31 1.93 -4.37
N ILE A 110 -18.08 1.72 -4.88
CA ILE A 110 -17.28 2.78 -5.50
C ILE A 110 -17.97 3.30 -6.77
N GLY A 111 -18.51 2.41 -7.60
CA GLY A 111 -19.24 2.77 -8.81
C GLY A 111 -20.48 3.61 -8.49
N SER A 112 -21.28 3.17 -7.52
CA SER A 112 -22.46 3.90 -7.06
C SER A 112 -22.10 5.28 -6.49
N ALA A 113 -21.10 5.37 -5.65
CA ALA A 113 -20.63 6.63 -5.10
C ALA A 113 -20.17 7.59 -6.19
N ARG A 114 -19.44 7.13 -7.21
CA ARG A 114 -19.02 7.97 -8.35
C ARG A 114 -20.18 8.48 -9.18
N ILE A 115 -21.19 7.65 -9.40
CA ILE A 115 -22.42 8.07 -10.12
C ILE A 115 -23.14 9.15 -9.32
N ILE A 116 -23.31 8.94 -8.00
CA ILE A 116 -23.97 9.91 -7.12
C ILE A 116 -23.19 11.24 -7.10
N HIS A 117 -21.87 11.20 -6.91
CA HIS A 117 -21.04 12.40 -6.95
C HIS A 117 -21.12 13.11 -8.31
N GLY A 118 -21.01 12.37 -9.42
CA GLY A 118 -21.13 12.94 -10.75
C GLY A 118 -22.51 13.55 -11.04
N ALA A 119 -23.59 13.03 -10.43
CA ALA A 119 -24.94 13.55 -10.60
C ALA A 119 -25.23 14.79 -9.74
N LEU A 120 -24.73 14.81 -8.49
CA LEU A 120 -25.08 15.82 -7.49
C LEU A 120 -24.11 17.01 -7.43
N ASP A 121 -22.87 16.86 -7.92
CA ASP A 121 -21.85 17.91 -7.81
C ASP A 121 -22.03 18.97 -8.92
N GLU A 122 -22.69 20.06 -8.57
CA GLU A 122 -22.94 21.20 -9.50
C GLU A 122 -21.71 22.08 -9.68
N HIS A 123 -20.73 22.04 -8.80
CA HIS A 123 -19.53 22.87 -8.84
C HIS A 123 -18.44 22.32 -9.74
N THR A 124 -18.54 21.04 -10.13
CA THR A 124 -17.56 20.38 -10.98
C THR A 124 -17.86 20.61 -12.48
N SER A 125 -16.79 20.73 -13.28
CA SER A 125 -16.90 20.87 -14.75
C SER A 125 -17.75 19.75 -15.37
N LYS A 126 -18.58 20.09 -16.38
CA LYS A 126 -19.45 19.14 -17.09
C LYS A 126 -18.69 17.93 -17.61
N TRP A 127 -17.47 18.09 -18.10
CA TRP A 127 -16.61 17.00 -18.55
C TRP A 127 -16.22 16.04 -17.41
N SER A 128 -15.88 16.56 -16.25
CA SER A 128 -15.53 15.76 -15.08
C SER A 128 -16.74 14.95 -14.57
N ARG A 129 -17.94 15.55 -14.58
CA ARG A 129 -19.19 14.86 -14.20
C ARG A 129 -19.50 13.67 -15.11
N ILE A 130 -19.44 13.88 -16.44
CA ILE A 130 -19.65 12.81 -17.42
C ILE A 130 -18.62 11.71 -17.23
N PHE A 131 -17.36 12.07 -17.00
CA PHE A 131 -16.29 11.10 -16.76
C PHE A 131 -16.53 10.28 -15.46
N LEU A 132 -16.94 10.93 -14.36
CA LEU A 132 -17.25 10.24 -13.10
C LEU A 132 -18.40 9.23 -13.29
N ILE A 133 -19.47 9.63 -13.95
CA ILE A 133 -20.63 8.76 -14.22
C ILE A 133 -20.22 7.59 -15.11
N ALA A 134 -19.48 7.84 -16.18
CA ALA A 134 -19.00 6.79 -17.09
C ALA A 134 -18.12 5.78 -16.37
N VAL A 135 -17.17 6.24 -15.56
CA VAL A 135 -16.29 5.37 -14.77
C VAL A 135 -17.10 4.62 -13.70
N GLY A 136 -18.12 5.25 -13.09
CA GLY A 136 -19.02 4.60 -12.13
C GLY A 136 -19.80 3.44 -12.77
N ILE A 137 -20.39 3.67 -13.95
CA ILE A 137 -21.12 2.64 -14.71
C ILE A 137 -20.16 1.50 -15.11
N LEU A 138 -18.96 1.85 -15.60
CA LEU A 138 -17.93 0.85 -15.94
C LEU A 138 -17.54 0.00 -14.74
N SER A 139 -17.37 0.62 -13.54
CA SER A 139 -17.05 -0.09 -12.30
C SER A 139 -18.13 -1.10 -11.92
N ILE A 140 -19.42 -0.74 -12.05
CA ILE A 140 -20.54 -1.65 -11.79
C ILE A 140 -20.57 -2.78 -12.83
N GLY A 141 -20.33 -2.47 -14.11
CA GLY A 141 -20.24 -3.47 -15.19
C GLY A 141 -19.14 -4.51 -14.91
N ILE A 142 -17.96 -4.04 -14.48
CA ILE A 142 -16.86 -4.92 -14.07
C ILE A 142 -17.24 -5.76 -12.85
N ALA A 143 -17.93 -5.19 -11.86
CA ALA A 143 -18.39 -5.93 -10.69
C ALA A 143 -19.34 -7.08 -11.05
N ILE A 144 -20.29 -6.85 -11.97
CA ILE A 144 -21.19 -7.88 -12.47
C ILE A 144 -20.39 -8.99 -13.19
N LEU A 145 -19.39 -8.60 -13.99
CA LEU A 145 -18.54 -9.55 -14.69
C LEU A 145 -17.71 -10.40 -13.73
N VAL A 146 -17.19 -9.81 -12.67
CA VAL A 146 -16.46 -10.51 -11.59
C VAL A 146 -17.36 -11.51 -10.86
N PHE A 147 -18.63 -11.15 -10.59
CA PHE A 147 -19.61 -12.06 -10.00
C PHE A 147 -19.97 -13.23 -10.93
N ALA A 148 -20.13 -12.93 -12.21
CA ALA A 148 -20.47 -13.94 -13.21
C ALA A 148 -19.31 -14.90 -13.50
N ASN A 149 -18.08 -14.43 -13.40
CA ASN A 149 -16.88 -15.20 -13.70
C ASN A 149 -15.78 -14.94 -12.63
N PRO A 150 -15.70 -15.79 -11.60
CA PRO A 150 -14.68 -15.67 -10.55
C PRO A 150 -13.24 -15.69 -11.06
N VAL A 151 -12.97 -16.40 -12.17
CA VAL A 151 -11.64 -16.44 -12.79
C VAL A 151 -11.24 -15.05 -13.28
N PHE A 152 -12.18 -14.30 -13.87
CA PHE A 152 -11.93 -12.92 -14.25
C PHE A 152 -11.63 -12.04 -13.02
N GLY A 153 -12.31 -12.26 -11.90
CA GLY A 153 -12.04 -11.59 -10.63
C GLY A 153 -10.62 -11.85 -10.10
N ILE A 154 -10.14 -13.09 -10.26
CA ILE A 154 -8.77 -13.48 -9.93
C ILE A 154 -7.75 -12.71 -10.78
N PHE A 155 -7.95 -12.65 -12.09
CA PHE A 155 -7.10 -11.87 -12.99
C PHE A 155 -7.10 -10.38 -12.62
N LEU A 156 -8.27 -9.82 -12.30
CA LEU A 156 -8.40 -8.42 -11.91
C LEU A 156 -7.66 -8.12 -10.60
N LEU A 157 -7.80 -8.97 -9.57
CA LEU A 157 -7.06 -8.86 -8.32
C LEU A 157 -5.54 -8.90 -8.55
N THR A 158 -5.08 -9.86 -9.34
CA THR A 158 -3.65 -10.01 -9.65
C THR A 158 -3.13 -8.79 -10.43
N PHE A 159 -3.90 -8.28 -11.38
CA PHE A 159 -3.55 -7.09 -12.14
C PHE A 159 -3.46 -5.86 -11.24
N ILE A 160 -4.44 -5.65 -10.35
CA ILE A 160 -4.42 -4.57 -9.36
C ILE A 160 -3.19 -4.69 -8.45
N LEU A 161 -2.86 -5.89 -7.99
CA LEU A 161 -1.66 -6.14 -7.18
C LEU A 161 -0.39 -5.75 -7.95
N ALA A 162 -0.26 -6.20 -9.20
CA ALA A 162 0.91 -5.89 -10.02
C ALA A 162 1.08 -4.38 -10.24
N VAL A 163 0.00 -3.67 -10.57
CA VAL A 163 0.03 -2.21 -10.73
C VAL A 163 0.42 -1.51 -9.44
N ASN A 164 -0.12 -1.94 -8.29
CA ASN A 164 0.26 -1.38 -6.99
C ASN A 164 1.75 -1.61 -6.67
N LEU A 165 2.27 -2.81 -6.90
CA LEU A 165 3.69 -3.11 -6.72
C LEU A 165 4.57 -2.25 -7.62
N LEU A 166 4.15 -2.02 -8.87
CA LEU A 166 4.87 -1.15 -9.81
C LEU A 166 4.91 0.29 -9.30
N ILE A 167 3.78 0.82 -8.86
CA ILE A 167 3.69 2.18 -8.31
C ILE A 167 4.58 2.32 -7.07
N ILE A 168 4.48 1.41 -6.11
CA ILE A 168 5.31 1.40 -4.90
C ILE A 168 6.80 1.31 -5.26
N GLY A 169 7.15 0.49 -6.25
CA GLY A 169 8.51 0.35 -6.73
C GLY A 169 9.07 1.65 -7.31
N ILE A 170 8.31 2.30 -8.20
CA ILE A 170 8.70 3.60 -8.79
C ILE A 170 8.81 4.66 -7.70
N GLU A 171 7.83 4.78 -6.83
CA GLU A 171 7.79 5.74 -5.73
C GLU A 171 9.01 5.57 -4.81
N SER A 172 9.34 4.35 -4.42
CA SER A 172 10.48 4.04 -3.56
C SER A 172 11.82 4.44 -4.21
N ILE A 173 11.97 4.22 -5.52
CA ILE A 173 13.16 4.64 -6.27
C ILE A 173 13.26 6.15 -6.34
N VAL A 174 12.15 6.84 -6.65
CA VAL A 174 12.10 8.31 -6.75
C VAL A 174 12.43 8.95 -5.40
N HIS A 175 11.82 8.49 -4.32
CA HIS A 175 12.13 8.98 -2.97
C HIS A 175 13.59 8.72 -2.58
N GLY A 176 14.12 7.55 -2.91
CA GLY A 176 15.54 7.23 -2.71
C GLY A 176 16.48 8.12 -3.52
N ALA A 177 16.13 8.48 -4.75
CA ALA A 177 16.92 9.37 -5.60
C ALA A 177 16.90 10.84 -5.10
N LEU A 178 15.74 11.34 -4.73
CA LEU A 178 15.57 12.69 -4.16
C LEU A 178 16.28 12.84 -2.82
N GLY A 179 16.22 11.84 -1.95
CA GLY A 179 16.95 11.81 -0.69
C GLY A 179 18.46 11.91 -0.87
N LYS A 180 19.03 11.28 -1.90
CA LYS A 180 20.46 11.42 -2.25
C LYS A 180 20.82 12.84 -2.68
N ARG A 181 19.98 13.50 -3.47
CA ARG A 181 20.23 14.90 -3.91
C ARG A 181 20.26 15.86 -2.72
N ASN A 182 19.35 15.70 -1.78
CA ASN A 182 19.28 16.57 -0.60
C ASN A 182 20.51 16.39 0.30
N LEU A 183 20.99 15.16 0.48
CA LEU A 183 22.22 14.91 1.24
C LEU A 183 23.45 15.48 0.53
N ALA A 184 23.55 15.38 -0.78
CA ALA A 184 24.64 15.96 -1.56
C ALA A 184 24.63 17.49 -1.48
N ALA A 185 23.47 18.12 -1.56
CA ALA A 185 23.34 19.58 -1.45
C ALA A 185 23.75 20.10 -0.05
N SER A 186 23.35 19.41 1.01
CA SER A 186 23.70 19.79 2.40
C SER A 186 25.21 19.62 2.68
N SER A 187 25.86 18.63 2.10
CA SER A 187 27.31 18.45 2.25
C SER A 187 28.12 19.55 1.54
N THR A 188 27.64 20.04 0.40
CA THR A 188 28.30 21.12 -0.35
C THR A 188 28.19 22.45 0.38
N SER A 189 27.02 22.77 0.97
CA SER A 189 26.83 24.02 1.70
C SER A 189 27.68 24.09 2.98
N ASN A 190 27.89 22.98 3.68
CA ASN A 190 28.75 22.93 4.86
C ASN A 190 30.24 23.14 4.53
N THR A 191 30.69 22.67 3.35
CA THR A 191 32.07 22.84 2.95
C THR A 191 32.40 24.31 2.61
N THR A 192 31.44 25.02 2.01
CA THR A 192 31.58 26.43 1.65
C THR A 192 31.66 27.33 2.89
N ASN A 193 30.87 27.04 3.92
CA ASN A 193 30.88 27.82 5.17
C ASN A 193 32.15 27.64 6.02
N THR A 194 32.80 26.48 5.95
CA THR A 194 34.09 26.25 6.67
C THR A 194 35.27 26.94 5.99
N THR A 195 35.21 27.17 4.68
CA THR A 195 36.30 27.85 3.95
C THR A 195 36.29 29.36 4.17
N THR A 196 35.10 29.96 4.36
CA THR A 196 34.97 31.42 4.60
C THR A 196 35.33 31.84 6.02
N THR A 197 35.19 30.97 7.02
CA THR A 197 35.58 31.27 8.42
C THR A 197 37.09 31.18 8.64
N ASN A 198 37.84 30.46 7.84
CA ASN A 198 39.31 30.34 7.98
C ASN A 198 40.11 31.43 7.23
N SER A 199 39.43 32.34 6.50
CA SER A 199 40.12 33.43 5.75
C SER A 199 40.14 34.77 6.53
N HIS A 200 39.60 34.84 7.73
CA HIS A 200 39.59 36.06 8.58
C HIS A 200 40.20 35.86 9.98
N GLY A 201 41.13 34.88 10.11
CA GLY A 201 41.94 34.67 11.33
C GLY A 201 43.41 35.02 11.10
#